data_6ca582a4c531b6092dc8d52c91c84738
#
_entry.id   6ca582a4c531b6092dc8d52c91c84738
#
_cell.length_a   1.000
_cell.length_b   1.000
_cell.length_c   1.000
_cell.angle_alpha   90.00
_cell.angle_beta   90.00
_cell.angle_gamma   90.00
#
_symmetry.space_group_name_H-M   'P 1'
#
loop_
_entity.id
_entity.type
_entity.pdbx_description
1 polymer ?
#
loop_
_entity_poly.entity_id
_entity_poly.type
_entity_poly.pdbx_seq_one_letter_code
_entity_poly.pdbx_strand_id
1 'polypeptide(L)'
;LGTVRLVHTSRTGRATRHVVTPLQATVLLHVADAPAGVLLSAVVRATQAPAADVGEAAAFWVRRGVFEATPAQGETVLALL
;
A
#
# COMPACT_ATOMS: atom_id res chain seq x y z
N LEU A 1 12.03 -14.11 5.77
CA LEU A 1 10.99 -14.75 6.42
C LEU A 1 9.78 -15.04 5.55
N GLY A 2 9.81 -15.48 4.45
CA GLY A 2 8.70 -15.85 3.61
C GLY A 2 8.18 -14.71 2.75
N THR A 3 7.41 -15.09 1.78
CA THR A 3 6.77 -14.17 0.86
C THR A 3 5.29 -14.49 0.79
N VAL A 4 4.52 -13.49 0.40
CA VAL A 4 3.07 -13.63 0.21
C VAL A 4 2.80 -13.51 -1.28
N ARG A 5 2.01 -14.45 -1.81
CA ARG A 5 1.53 -14.38 -3.18
C ARG A 5 0.13 -13.83 -3.16
N LEU A 6 -0.12 -12.80 -3.95
CA LEU A 6 -1.45 -12.23 -4.02
C LEU A 6 -1.78 -11.79 -5.45
N VAL A 7 -3.08 -11.67 -5.69
CA VAL A 7 -3.62 -11.16 -6.95
C VAL A 7 -4.38 -9.89 -6.64
N HIS A 8 -4.03 -8.82 -7.34
CA HIS A 8 -4.74 -7.55 -7.24
C HIS A 8 -5.52 -7.32 -8.53
N THR A 9 -6.81 -7.03 -8.38
CA THR A 9 -7.65 -6.68 -9.52
C THR A 9 -7.91 -5.18 -9.49
N SER A 10 -7.50 -4.50 -10.55
CA SER A 10 -7.69 -3.06 -10.68
C SER A 10 -9.15 -2.72 -10.96
N ARG A 11 -9.47 -1.43 -10.92
CA ARG A 11 -10.82 -0.94 -11.25
C ARG A 11 -11.24 -1.28 -12.67
N THR A 12 -10.27 -1.44 -13.57
CA THR A 12 -10.56 -1.81 -14.96
C THR A 12 -10.73 -3.32 -15.13
N GLY A 13 -10.65 -4.09 -14.05
CA GLY A 13 -10.80 -5.53 -14.09
C GLY A 13 -9.52 -6.28 -14.42
N ARG A 14 -8.41 -5.58 -14.55
CA ARG A 14 -7.12 -6.21 -14.85
C ARG A 14 -6.54 -6.83 -13.58
N ALA A 15 -6.28 -8.13 -13.62
CA ALA A 15 -5.66 -8.85 -12.52
C ALA A 15 -4.14 -8.89 -12.71
N THR A 16 -3.41 -8.60 -11.65
CA THR A 16 -1.94 -8.70 -11.61
C THR A 16 -1.51 -9.55 -10.43
N ARG A 17 -0.47 -10.35 -10.63
CA ARG A 17 0.09 -11.20 -9.59
C ARG A 17 1.32 -10.54 -9.00
N HIS A 18 1.43 -10.64 -7.68
CA HIS A 18 2.55 -10.06 -6.96
C HIS A 18 3.09 -11.07 -5.95
N VAL A 19 4.41 -11.14 -5.86
CA VAL A 19 5.09 -11.88 -4.79
C VAL A 19 5.77 -10.84 -3.93
N VAL A 20 5.34 -10.73 -2.68
CA VAL A 20 5.69 -9.59 -1.84
C VAL A 20 6.04 -10.05 -0.43
N THR A 21 6.62 -9.14 0.35
CA THR A 21 6.87 -9.39 1.77
C THR A 21 5.55 -9.29 2.55
N PRO A 22 5.48 -9.89 3.76
CA PRO A 22 4.30 -9.73 4.60
C PRO A 22 3.93 -8.27 4.89
N LEU A 23 4.93 -7.40 5.08
CA LEU A 23 4.65 -5.99 5.33
C LEU A 23 4.04 -5.32 4.10
N GLN A 24 4.57 -5.61 2.90
CA GLN A 24 3.99 -5.07 1.67
C GLN A 24 2.54 -5.51 1.50
N ALA A 25 2.24 -6.78 1.79
CA ALA A 25 0.86 -7.28 1.73
C ALA A 25 -0.04 -6.58 2.76
N THR A 26 0.46 -6.39 3.98
CA THR A 26 -0.30 -5.72 5.04
C THR A 26 -0.60 -4.27 4.66
N VAL A 27 0.37 -3.56 4.11
CA VAL A 27 0.17 -2.17 3.67
C VAL A 27 -0.89 -2.12 2.56
N LEU A 28 -0.85 -3.05 1.61
CA LEU A 28 -1.86 -3.13 0.56
C LEU A 28 -3.27 -3.28 1.15
N LEU A 29 -3.44 -4.17 2.14
CA LEU A 29 -4.75 -4.41 2.75
C LEU A 29 -5.27 -3.16 3.47
N HIS A 30 -4.41 -2.44 4.18
CA HIS A 30 -4.82 -1.21 4.85
C HIS A 30 -5.29 -0.15 3.87
N VAL A 31 -4.61 0.00 2.75
CA VAL A 31 -5.01 0.97 1.73
C VAL A 31 -6.29 0.51 1.03
N ALA A 32 -6.42 -0.79 0.77
CA ALA A 32 -7.62 -1.35 0.14
C ALA A 32 -8.88 -1.14 0.99
N ASP A 33 -8.72 -1.15 2.32
CA ASP A 33 -9.84 -0.92 3.24
C ASP A 33 -10.25 0.55 3.35
N ALA A 34 -9.54 1.45 2.68
CA ALA A 34 -9.80 2.89 2.75
C ALA A 34 -10.02 3.46 1.34
N PRO A 35 -11.21 3.24 0.75
CA PRO A 35 -11.46 3.67 -0.64
C PRO A 35 -11.29 5.17 -0.87
N ALA A 36 -11.50 5.97 0.16
CA ALA A 36 -11.32 7.42 0.08
C ALA A 36 -9.87 7.86 0.29
N GLY A 37 -8.97 6.92 0.55
CA GLY A 37 -7.58 7.20 0.84
C GLY A 37 -7.27 7.11 2.33
N VAL A 38 -6.00 6.87 2.66
CA VAL A 38 -5.54 6.77 4.05
C VAL A 38 -4.18 7.45 4.16
N LEU A 39 -3.97 8.15 5.27
CA LEU A 39 -2.69 8.77 5.55
C LEU A 39 -1.62 7.70 5.75
N LEU A 40 -0.43 7.93 5.19
CA LEU A 40 0.70 7.05 5.40
C LEU A 40 1.00 6.90 6.90
N SER A 41 0.92 7.98 7.67
CA SER A 41 1.13 7.94 9.12
C SER A 41 0.13 7.04 9.84
N ALA A 42 -1.12 6.96 9.36
CA ALA A 42 -2.11 6.07 9.92
C ALA A 42 -1.76 4.60 9.64
N VAL A 43 -1.22 4.30 8.46
CA VAL A 43 -0.75 2.94 8.13
C VAL A 43 0.43 2.57 9.01
N VAL A 44 1.36 3.50 9.24
CA VAL A 44 2.50 3.28 10.15
C VAL A 44 2.00 2.88 11.54
N ARG A 45 1.04 3.63 12.08
CA ARG A 45 0.49 3.33 13.41
C ARG A 45 -0.23 1.99 13.45
N ALA A 46 -0.99 1.67 12.41
CA ALA A 46 -1.77 0.43 12.36
C ALA A 46 -0.88 -0.81 12.25
N THR A 47 0.22 -0.72 11.51
CA THR A 47 1.13 -1.85 11.32
C THR A 47 2.13 -1.99 12.46
N GLN A 48 2.36 -0.93 13.22
CA GLN A 48 3.38 -0.87 14.28
C GLN A 48 4.79 -1.18 13.75
N ALA A 49 5.01 -1.03 12.46
CA ALA A 49 6.30 -1.21 11.84
C ALA A 49 7.04 0.13 11.76
N PRO A 50 8.38 0.12 11.61
CA PRO A 50 9.12 1.37 11.44
C PRO A 50 8.60 2.18 10.25
N ALA A 51 8.53 3.50 10.42
CA ALA A 51 8.00 4.39 9.38
C ALA A 51 8.76 4.26 8.07
N ALA A 52 10.10 4.07 8.14
CA ALA A 52 10.91 3.89 6.94
C ALA A 52 10.51 2.64 6.16
N ASP A 53 10.22 1.55 6.87
CA ASP A 53 9.85 0.28 6.24
C ASP A 53 8.46 0.36 5.61
N VAL A 54 7.51 1.01 6.29
CA VAL A 54 6.17 1.22 5.76
C VAL A 54 6.23 2.14 4.53
N GLY A 55 7.06 3.18 4.59
CA GLY A 55 7.27 4.08 3.45
C GLY A 55 7.83 3.36 2.24
N GLU A 56 8.79 2.45 2.44
CA GLU A 56 9.32 1.64 1.34
C GLU A 56 8.29 0.69 0.76
N ALA A 57 7.47 0.06 1.62
CA ALA A 57 6.40 -0.81 1.16
C ALA A 57 5.38 -0.03 0.33
N ALA A 58 5.01 1.17 0.77
CA ALA A 58 4.12 2.02 0.00
C ALA A 58 4.72 2.43 -1.34
N ALA A 59 5.99 2.81 -1.36
CA ALA A 59 6.70 3.17 -2.59
C ALA A 59 6.76 2.00 -3.58
N PHE A 60 6.92 0.79 -3.08
CA PHE A 60 6.88 -0.42 -3.91
C PHE A 60 5.55 -0.49 -4.69
N TRP A 61 4.42 -0.29 -4.00
CA TRP A 61 3.11 -0.35 -4.65
C TRP A 61 2.86 0.83 -5.58
N VAL A 62 3.39 2.02 -5.24
CA VAL A 62 3.31 3.19 -6.13
C VAL A 62 4.06 2.90 -7.44
N ARG A 63 5.26 2.34 -7.35
CA ARG A 63 6.04 2.02 -8.54
C ARG A 63 5.37 0.97 -9.42
N ARG A 64 4.58 0.09 -8.84
CA ARG A 64 3.84 -0.93 -9.58
C ARG A 64 2.50 -0.43 -10.13
N GLY A 65 2.15 0.82 -9.88
CA GLY A 65 0.90 1.39 -10.37
C GLY A 65 -0.33 0.91 -9.60
N VAL A 66 -0.14 0.37 -8.40
CA VAL A 66 -1.24 -0.11 -7.55
C VAL A 66 -1.74 1.00 -6.63
N PHE A 67 -0.86 1.83 -6.12
CA PHE A 67 -1.21 2.97 -5.27
C PHE A 67 -0.96 4.28 -5.98
N GLU A 68 -1.77 5.28 -5.63
CA GLU A 68 -1.51 6.68 -5.87
C GLU A 68 -1.12 7.32 -4.55
N ALA A 69 -0.04 8.10 -4.54
CA ALA A 69 0.39 8.85 -3.38
C ALA A 69 0.19 10.34 -3.66
N THR A 70 -0.59 11.01 -2.83
CA THR A 70 -0.94 12.42 -3.00
C THR A 70 -0.55 13.20 -1.76
N PRO A 71 0.14 14.34 -1.91
CA PRO A 71 0.44 15.19 -0.77
C PRO A 71 -0.84 15.89 -0.27
N ALA A 72 -0.98 15.97 1.05
CA ALA A 72 -2.11 16.65 1.67
C ALA A 72 -1.65 17.26 2.99
N GLN A 73 -1.51 18.58 3.05
CA GLN A 73 -1.16 19.31 4.27
C GLN A 73 0.13 18.79 4.93
N GLY A 74 1.16 18.55 4.12
CA GLY A 74 2.45 18.06 4.60
C GLY A 74 2.52 16.57 4.88
N GLU A 75 1.45 15.83 4.62
CA GLU A 75 1.40 14.38 4.76
C GLU A 75 1.14 13.72 3.42
N THR A 76 1.31 12.41 3.38
CA THR A 76 1.04 11.60 2.18
C THR A 76 -0.24 10.80 2.37
N VAL A 77 -1.14 10.90 1.40
CA VAL A 77 -2.35 10.10 1.34
C VAL A 77 -2.14 8.99 0.32
N LEU A 78 -2.43 7.76 0.69
CA LEU A 78 -2.34 6.60 -0.18
C LEU A 78 -3.74 6.14 -0.55
N ALA A 79 -3.93 5.81 -1.82
CA ALA A 79 -5.20 5.26 -2.30
C ALA A 79 -4.92 4.25 -3.41
N LEU A 80 -5.82 3.30 -3.59
CA LEU A 80 -5.74 2.39 -4.75
C LEU A 80 -6.04 3.15 -6.03
N LEU A 81 -5.30 2.83 -7.07
CA LEU A 81 -5.59 3.31 -8.42
C LEU A 81 -6.72 2.53 -9.07
#